data_5645b7acd55e5bcc6bb91757e1aae6b4
#
_entry.id   5645b7acd55e5bcc6bb91757e1aae6b4
#
_cell.length_a   1.000
_cell.length_b   1.000
_cell.length_c   1.000
_cell.angle_alpha   90.00
_cell.angle_beta   90.00
_cell.angle_gamma   90.00
#
_symmetry.space_group_name_H-M   'P 1'
#
loop_
_entity.id
_entity.type
_entity.pdbx_description
1 polymer ?
#
loop_
_entity_poly.entity_id
_entity_poly.type
_entity_poly.pdbx_seq_one_letter_code
_entity_poly.pdbx_strand_id
1 'polypeptide(L)'
;GDNIQKLDNLLDTGDYDVSVSPTGISSGSAENALDDETDIGSLLIEERSTDSLQLWRTTSDVRDDVIDARDDEDEDAVAAITNGVENNVVTQTDQAAFGSSDDIIVHQITASGLEGALAANGDGPEDADALQELLTDGGGVDAGDNSTSLTFTEQNPGANQEETVLSIGEDADAGNVIDIVYDDANNDYYLFV
;
A
#
# COMPACT_ATOMS: atom_id res chain seq x y z
N GLY A 1 -5.75 -34.59 9.04
CA GLY A 1 -4.42 -34.04 8.92
C GLY A 1 -4.30 -33.28 7.63
N ASP A 2 -4.34 -31.97 7.74
CA ASP A 2 -4.41 -31.07 6.59
C ASP A 2 -2.99 -30.87 6.05
N ASN A 3 -2.66 -31.58 4.98
CA ASN A 3 -1.49 -31.29 4.18
C ASN A 3 -1.88 -30.17 3.19
N ILE A 4 -1.88 -28.92 3.66
CA ILE A 4 -1.76 -27.79 2.77
C ILE A 4 -0.30 -27.81 2.30
N GLN A 5 -0.08 -28.16 1.05
CA GLN A 5 1.24 -28.01 0.45
C GLN A 5 1.47 -26.51 0.25
N LYS A 6 2.39 -25.95 1.04
CA LYS A 6 2.89 -24.61 0.79
C LYS A 6 3.85 -24.66 -0.40
N LEU A 7 3.82 -23.66 -1.22
CA LEU A 7 4.85 -23.46 -2.23
C LEU A 7 6.18 -23.18 -1.51
N ASP A 8 7.24 -23.87 -1.93
CA ASP A 8 8.58 -23.69 -1.35
C ASP A 8 9.21 -22.34 -1.77
N ASN A 9 8.72 -21.76 -2.86
CA ASN A 9 9.14 -20.46 -3.38
C ASN A 9 7.91 -19.65 -3.79
N LEU A 10 8.04 -18.34 -3.83
CA LEU A 10 7.06 -17.46 -4.44
C LEU A 10 6.93 -17.79 -5.94
N LEU A 11 5.74 -17.58 -6.49
CA LEU A 11 5.53 -17.69 -7.92
C LEU A 11 6.18 -16.48 -8.60
N ASP A 12 6.88 -16.72 -9.70
CA ASP A 12 7.39 -15.65 -10.56
C ASP A 12 6.22 -14.91 -11.26
N THR A 13 6.48 -13.72 -11.80
CA THR A 13 5.51 -13.04 -12.66
C THR A 13 5.23 -13.84 -13.92
N GLY A 14 3.98 -13.86 -14.35
CA GLY A 14 3.54 -14.60 -15.53
C GLY A 14 2.11 -15.09 -15.46
N ASP A 15 1.71 -15.76 -16.54
CA ASP A 15 0.39 -16.39 -16.67
C ASP A 15 0.46 -17.82 -16.16
N TYR A 16 -0.46 -18.19 -15.29
CA TYR A 16 -0.59 -19.53 -14.71
C TYR A 16 -1.97 -20.10 -15.00
N ASP A 17 -2.01 -21.36 -15.44
CA ASP A 17 -3.26 -22.11 -15.54
C ASP A 17 -3.49 -22.87 -14.23
N VAL A 18 -4.66 -22.62 -13.64
CA VAL A 18 -5.12 -23.32 -12.43
C VAL A 18 -6.16 -24.36 -12.83
N SER A 19 -5.79 -25.63 -12.75
CA SER A 19 -6.67 -26.74 -13.09
C SER A 19 -7.29 -27.38 -11.85
N VAL A 20 -8.58 -27.70 -11.93
CA VAL A 20 -9.30 -28.42 -10.88
C VAL A 20 -9.66 -29.82 -11.39
N SER A 21 -9.27 -30.85 -10.63
CA SER A 21 -9.62 -32.25 -10.91
C SER A 21 -10.37 -32.86 -9.72
N PRO A 22 -11.48 -33.58 -9.94
CA PRO A 22 -12.23 -34.28 -8.88
C PRO A 22 -11.53 -35.52 -8.36
N THR A 23 -10.55 -36.04 -9.11
CA THR A 23 -9.74 -37.17 -8.69
C THR A 23 -8.52 -36.66 -7.93
N GLY A 24 -8.45 -36.96 -6.64
CA GLY A 24 -7.30 -36.59 -5.82
C GLY A 24 -5.99 -37.11 -6.45
N ILE A 25 -4.96 -36.26 -6.44
CA ILE A 25 -3.63 -36.60 -6.89
C ILE A 25 -3.10 -37.74 -5.98
N SER A 26 -3.21 -38.98 -6.41
CA SER A 26 -2.57 -40.11 -5.74
C SER A 26 -1.14 -40.21 -6.25
N SER A 27 -0.21 -39.68 -5.48
CA SER A 27 1.24 -39.87 -5.60
C SER A 27 1.87 -39.58 -6.96
N GLY A 28 2.34 -38.40 -7.17
CA GLY A 28 3.61 -38.27 -7.86
C GLY A 28 3.74 -37.45 -9.10
N SER A 29 2.80 -36.85 -9.74
CA SER A 29 3.11 -35.81 -10.69
C SER A 29 1.89 -34.92 -11.00
N ALA A 30 2.11 -33.64 -10.98
CA ALA A 30 1.16 -32.65 -11.46
C ALA A 30 0.71 -32.93 -12.91
N GLU A 31 1.53 -33.60 -13.72
CA GLU A 31 1.21 -33.98 -15.08
C GLU A 31 -0.01 -34.92 -15.18
N ASN A 32 -0.25 -35.77 -14.18
CA ASN A 32 -1.42 -36.67 -14.19
C ASN A 32 -2.72 -35.98 -13.78
N ALA A 33 -2.66 -34.81 -13.17
CA ALA A 33 -3.85 -34.00 -12.84
C ALA A 33 -4.38 -33.26 -14.06
N LEU A 34 -3.54 -33.02 -15.07
CA LEU A 34 -3.91 -32.32 -16.31
C LEU A 34 -4.70 -33.21 -17.29
N ASP A 35 -4.61 -34.57 -17.13
CA ASP A 35 -5.31 -35.51 -18.01
C ASP A 35 -6.83 -35.62 -17.68
N ASP A 36 -7.23 -35.29 -16.44
CA ASP A 36 -8.61 -35.39 -15.95
C ASP A 36 -9.14 -34.04 -15.40
N GLU A 37 -8.70 -32.94 -15.95
CA GLU A 37 -9.13 -31.60 -15.54
C GLU A 37 -10.63 -31.38 -15.85
N THR A 38 -11.33 -30.81 -14.86
CA THR A 38 -12.77 -30.54 -14.99
C THR A 38 -13.04 -29.08 -15.32
N ASP A 39 -12.14 -28.21 -14.90
CA ASP A 39 -12.22 -26.77 -15.16
C ASP A 39 -10.81 -26.15 -15.07
N ILE A 40 -10.60 -25.09 -15.85
CA ILE A 40 -9.34 -24.34 -15.91
C ILE A 40 -9.65 -22.87 -15.66
N GLY A 41 -8.94 -22.27 -14.70
CA GLY A 41 -8.88 -20.85 -14.49
C GLY A 41 -7.49 -20.31 -14.86
N SER A 42 -7.41 -19.05 -15.24
CA SER A 42 -6.13 -18.37 -15.46
C SER A 42 -5.83 -17.43 -14.29
N LEU A 43 -4.59 -17.42 -13.82
CA LEU A 43 -4.05 -16.52 -12.82
C LEU A 43 -2.90 -15.75 -13.46
N LEU A 44 -3.04 -14.43 -13.56
CA LEU A 44 -1.96 -13.54 -13.98
C LEU A 44 -1.27 -12.98 -12.73
N ILE A 45 0.05 -13.16 -12.64
CA ILE A 45 0.90 -12.56 -11.61
C ILE A 45 1.75 -11.48 -12.26
N GLU A 46 1.53 -10.24 -11.84
CA GLU A 46 2.26 -9.07 -12.33
C GLU A 46 3.23 -8.52 -11.27
N GLU A 47 4.24 -7.79 -11.73
CA GLU A 47 5.12 -7.07 -10.81
C GLU A 47 4.36 -5.92 -10.14
N ARG A 48 4.72 -5.64 -8.89
CA ARG A 48 4.24 -4.43 -8.20
C ARG A 48 4.79 -3.19 -8.91
N SER A 49 3.97 -2.17 -9.02
CA SER A 49 4.38 -0.89 -9.60
C SER A 49 3.90 0.29 -8.76
N THR A 50 4.62 1.40 -8.85
CA THR A 50 4.16 2.72 -8.42
C THR A 50 3.98 3.55 -9.68
N ASP A 51 2.75 3.92 -9.98
CA ASP A 51 2.39 4.55 -11.24
C ASP A 51 2.43 6.08 -11.15
N SER A 52 2.04 6.64 -9.99
CA SER A 52 2.04 8.09 -9.78
C SER A 52 2.23 8.46 -8.31
N LEU A 53 2.74 9.66 -8.11
CA LEU A 53 2.77 10.36 -6.83
C LEU A 53 2.27 11.78 -7.04
N GLN A 54 1.26 12.17 -6.26
CA GLN A 54 0.72 13.53 -6.27
C GLN A 54 0.73 14.08 -4.85
N LEU A 55 0.99 15.38 -4.74
CA LEU A 55 0.97 16.07 -3.46
C LEU A 55 -0.27 16.96 -3.36
N TRP A 56 -0.91 16.89 -2.21
CA TRP A 56 -2.05 17.73 -1.86
C TRP A 56 -1.79 18.38 -0.51
N ARG A 57 -2.49 19.46 -0.25
CA ARG A 57 -2.47 20.18 1.01
C ARG A 57 -3.90 20.32 1.53
N THR A 58 -4.05 20.10 2.83
CA THR A 58 -5.31 20.31 3.54
C THR A 58 -5.04 20.87 4.94
N THR A 59 -6.07 20.94 5.77
CA THR A 59 -5.99 21.37 7.17
C THR A 59 -6.17 20.16 8.11
N SER A 60 -5.78 20.33 9.37
CA SER A 60 -5.99 19.33 10.40
C SER A 60 -7.47 18.97 10.58
N ASP A 61 -8.37 19.95 10.54
CA ASP A 61 -9.81 19.71 10.68
C ASP A 61 -10.33 18.77 9.57
N VAL A 62 -9.90 18.99 8.31
CA VAL A 62 -10.31 18.15 7.17
C VAL A 62 -9.69 16.75 7.25
N ARG A 63 -8.43 16.66 7.69
CA ARG A 63 -7.82 15.36 7.97
C ARG A 63 -8.62 14.58 9.00
N ASP A 64 -8.96 15.22 10.12
CA ASP A 64 -9.71 14.58 11.21
C ASP A 64 -11.09 14.09 10.71
N ASP A 65 -11.81 14.91 9.92
CA ASP A 65 -13.07 14.50 9.28
C ASP A 65 -12.90 13.28 8.35
N VAL A 66 -11.80 13.20 7.60
CA VAL A 66 -11.51 12.06 6.70
C VAL A 66 -11.17 10.80 7.51
N ILE A 67 -10.39 10.93 8.58
CA ILE A 67 -10.02 9.81 9.43
C ILE A 67 -11.22 9.28 10.22
N ASP A 68 -12.06 10.19 10.74
CA ASP A 68 -13.32 9.81 11.39
C ASP A 68 -14.22 9.02 10.41
N ALA A 69 -14.31 9.46 9.13
CA ALA A 69 -15.05 8.74 8.09
C ALA A 69 -14.44 7.37 7.73
N ARG A 70 -13.11 7.22 7.81
CA ARG A 70 -12.45 5.92 7.62
C ARG A 70 -12.80 4.95 8.75
N ASP A 71 -12.84 5.45 9.97
CA ASP A 71 -13.06 4.62 11.16
C ASP A 71 -14.56 4.31 11.39
N ASP A 72 -15.47 4.96 10.66
CA ASP A 72 -16.92 4.70 10.70
C ASP A 72 -17.35 3.80 9.54
N GLU A 73 -17.89 2.62 9.86
CA GLU A 73 -18.34 1.63 8.87
C GLU A 73 -19.49 2.13 7.93
N ASP A 74 -20.17 3.19 8.33
CA ASP A 74 -21.30 3.78 7.57
C ASP A 74 -20.88 4.98 6.70
N GLU A 75 -19.60 5.43 6.79
CA GLU A 75 -19.07 6.58 6.08
C GLU A 75 -17.99 6.16 5.06
N ASP A 76 -17.67 7.05 4.12
CA ASP A 76 -16.72 6.81 3.03
C ASP A 76 -15.62 7.88 3.05
N ALA A 77 -14.44 7.50 3.52
CA ALA A 77 -13.27 8.37 3.60
C ALA A 77 -12.82 8.88 2.22
N VAL A 78 -12.91 8.06 1.17
CA VAL A 78 -12.56 8.47 -0.20
C VAL A 78 -13.53 9.52 -0.71
N ALA A 79 -14.83 9.36 -0.39
CA ALA A 79 -15.83 10.38 -0.69
C ALA A 79 -15.57 11.67 0.09
N ALA A 80 -15.12 11.60 1.35
CA ALA A 80 -14.75 12.77 2.13
C ALA A 80 -13.57 13.53 1.49
N ILE A 81 -12.53 12.82 1.04
CA ILE A 81 -11.40 13.41 0.30
C ILE A 81 -11.90 14.07 -0.99
N THR A 82 -12.72 13.38 -1.79
CA THR A 82 -13.27 13.89 -3.05
C THR A 82 -14.08 15.17 -2.83
N ASN A 83 -14.94 15.17 -1.82
CA ASN A 83 -15.69 16.36 -1.41
C ASN A 83 -14.75 17.51 -0.99
N GLY A 84 -13.67 17.20 -0.30
CA GLY A 84 -12.62 18.16 0.06
C GLY A 84 -11.98 18.80 -1.16
N VAL A 85 -11.70 18.03 -2.21
CA VAL A 85 -11.17 18.52 -3.48
C VAL A 85 -12.20 19.42 -4.20
N GLU A 86 -13.45 18.99 -4.29
CA GLU A 86 -14.52 19.77 -4.94
C GLU A 86 -14.79 21.09 -4.24
N ASN A 87 -14.66 21.15 -2.92
CA ASN A 87 -14.83 22.35 -2.11
C ASN A 87 -13.56 23.19 -1.98
N ASN A 88 -12.46 22.80 -2.61
CA ASN A 88 -11.17 23.47 -2.57
C ASN A 88 -10.56 23.57 -1.15
N VAL A 89 -10.86 22.64 -0.27
CA VAL A 89 -10.21 22.48 1.05
C VAL A 89 -9.10 21.44 1.02
N VAL A 90 -9.12 20.52 0.05
CA VAL A 90 -7.99 19.68 -0.37
C VAL A 90 -7.52 20.19 -1.72
N THR A 91 -6.30 20.69 -1.79
CA THR A 91 -5.78 21.34 -3.00
C THR A 91 -4.46 20.73 -3.44
N GLN A 92 -4.35 20.44 -4.74
CA GLN A 92 -3.10 19.93 -5.29
C GLN A 92 -2.00 21.01 -5.17
N THR A 93 -0.80 20.58 -4.81
CA THR A 93 0.35 21.46 -4.63
C THR A 93 1.63 20.84 -5.14
N ASP A 94 2.55 21.66 -5.63
CA ASP A 94 3.92 21.23 -5.97
C ASP A 94 4.90 21.55 -4.84
N GLN A 95 4.45 22.30 -3.84
CA GLN A 95 5.27 22.75 -2.72
C GLN A 95 4.47 22.69 -1.42
N ALA A 96 5.07 22.11 -0.41
CA ALA A 96 4.55 22.11 0.94
C ALA A 96 5.52 22.85 1.87
N ALA A 97 4.99 23.65 2.77
CA ALA A 97 5.79 24.31 3.80
C ALA A 97 5.70 23.50 5.10
N PHE A 98 6.80 22.89 5.50
CA PHE A 98 6.90 22.31 6.83
C PHE A 98 6.95 23.39 7.90
N GLY A 99 6.22 23.19 8.99
CA GLY A 99 6.26 24.06 10.16
C GLY A 99 5.14 25.09 10.25
N SER A 100 4.15 25.07 9.36
CA SER A 100 2.85 25.70 9.60
C SER A 100 2.00 24.74 10.43
N SER A 101 1.52 25.17 11.58
CA SER A 101 0.85 24.30 12.55
C SER A 101 -0.50 23.74 12.11
N ASP A 102 -1.00 24.14 10.94
CA ASP A 102 -2.36 23.82 10.49
C ASP A 102 -2.38 23.18 9.08
N ASP A 103 -1.24 23.10 8.39
CA ASP A 103 -1.16 22.48 7.06
C ASP A 103 -0.79 20.99 7.19
N ILE A 104 -1.64 20.15 6.65
CA ILE A 104 -1.41 18.70 6.48
C ILE A 104 -1.06 18.45 5.02
N ILE A 105 -0.02 17.65 4.81
CA ILE A 105 0.38 17.20 3.48
C ILE A 105 -0.21 15.83 3.22
N VAL A 106 -0.84 15.67 2.07
CA VAL A 106 -1.37 14.39 1.63
C VAL A 106 -0.59 13.91 0.42
N HIS A 107 0.03 12.75 0.56
CA HIS A 107 0.70 12.05 -0.54
C HIS A 107 -0.28 11.04 -1.12
N GLN A 108 -0.77 11.30 -2.33
CA GLN A 108 -1.55 10.32 -3.08
C GLN A 108 -0.57 9.49 -3.90
N ILE A 109 -0.51 8.21 -3.63
CA ILE A 109 0.36 7.23 -4.30
C ILE A 109 -0.53 6.22 -5.01
N THR A 110 -0.46 6.17 -6.34
CA THR A 110 -1.10 5.09 -7.10
C THR A 110 -0.12 3.94 -7.22
N ALA A 111 -0.45 2.79 -6.63
CA ALA A 111 0.46 1.63 -6.59
C ALA A 111 -0.32 0.32 -6.68
N SER A 112 0.17 -0.60 -7.50
CA SER A 112 -0.38 -1.96 -7.59
C SER A 112 0.38 -2.94 -6.70
N GLY A 113 -0.34 -3.89 -6.09
CA GLY A 113 0.21 -4.97 -5.28
C GLY A 113 0.73 -4.58 -3.90
N LEU A 114 0.50 -3.33 -3.46
CA LEU A 114 0.84 -2.88 -2.11
C LEU A 114 -0.19 -3.36 -1.08
N GLU A 115 -1.48 -3.40 -1.45
CA GLU A 115 -2.58 -3.86 -0.59
C GLU A 115 -2.30 -5.22 0.04
N GLY A 116 -1.96 -6.22 -0.78
CA GLY A 116 -1.66 -7.57 -0.29
C GLY A 116 -0.44 -7.62 0.63
N ALA A 117 0.56 -6.77 0.40
CA ALA A 117 1.74 -6.67 1.26
C ALA A 117 1.39 -6.03 2.61
N LEU A 118 0.59 -4.97 2.63
CA LEU A 118 0.11 -4.33 3.86
C LEU A 118 -0.80 -5.28 4.64
N ALA A 119 -1.78 -5.92 3.99
CA ALA A 119 -2.67 -6.88 4.63
C ALA A 119 -1.95 -8.13 5.18
N ALA A 120 -0.78 -8.49 4.64
CA ALA A 120 0.02 -9.60 5.15
C ALA A 120 0.82 -9.23 6.42
N ASN A 121 1.06 -7.94 6.66
CA ASN A 121 1.87 -7.43 7.77
C ASN A 121 1.03 -6.71 8.84
N GLY A 122 -0.28 -6.54 8.64
CA GLY A 122 -1.17 -5.84 9.58
C GLY A 122 -2.64 -6.16 9.36
N ASP A 123 -3.49 -5.28 9.84
CA ASP A 123 -4.94 -5.46 9.81
C ASP A 123 -5.58 -5.06 8.46
N GLY A 124 -4.81 -4.51 7.52
CA GLY A 124 -5.32 -4.12 6.21
C GLY A 124 -4.45 -3.08 5.49
N PRO A 125 -4.93 -2.60 4.34
CA PRO A 125 -4.18 -1.66 3.50
C PRO A 125 -4.05 -0.25 4.12
N GLU A 126 -4.83 0.07 5.14
CA GLU A 126 -4.84 1.36 5.84
C GLU A 126 -4.05 1.34 7.16
N ASP A 127 -3.39 0.22 7.45
CA ASP A 127 -2.59 0.05 8.65
C ASP A 127 -1.20 0.69 8.50
N ALA A 128 -0.97 1.78 9.23
CA ALA A 128 0.29 2.49 9.23
C ALA A 128 1.44 1.68 9.86
N ASP A 129 1.15 0.83 10.84
CA ASP A 129 2.15 -0.05 11.47
C ASP A 129 2.59 -1.14 10.48
N ALA A 130 1.65 -1.67 9.67
CA ALA A 130 1.97 -2.59 8.57
C ALA A 130 2.85 -1.93 7.50
N LEU A 131 2.60 -0.66 7.18
CA LEU A 131 3.46 0.11 6.29
C LEU A 131 4.87 0.25 6.88
N GLN A 132 5.00 0.54 8.16
CA GLN A 132 6.29 0.64 8.84
C GLN A 132 7.04 -0.68 8.79
N GLU A 133 6.40 -1.81 9.07
CA GLU A 133 7.01 -3.13 9.01
C GLU A 133 7.49 -3.47 7.59
N LEU A 134 6.68 -3.13 6.58
CA LEU A 134 7.05 -3.28 5.18
C LEU A 134 8.27 -2.43 4.80
N LEU A 135 8.39 -1.22 5.35
CA LEU A 135 9.51 -0.30 5.07
C LEU A 135 10.80 -0.69 5.81
N THR A 136 10.70 -1.29 7.01
CA THR A 136 11.87 -1.66 7.83
C THR A 136 12.39 -3.05 7.53
N ASP A 137 11.50 -4.05 7.47
CA ASP A 137 11.85 -5.45 7.41
C ASP A 137 11.58 -6.09 6.02
N GLY A 138 11.16 -5.27 5.04
CA GLY A 138 10.80 -5.77 3.70
C GLY A 138 9.56 -6.66 3.72
N GLY A 139 8.74 -6.55 4.78
CA GLY A 139 7.49 -7.29 4.91
C GLY A 139 7.66 -8.78 5.20
N GLY A 140 8.69 -9.18 5.93
CA GLY A 140 8.89 -10.56 6.36
C GLY A 140 9.15 -11.58 5.23
N VAL A 141 9.24 -11.14 3.99
CA VAL A 141 9.84 -11.91 2.89
C VAL A 141 11.33 -11.60 2.92
N ASP A 142 12.17 -12.64 2.89
CA ASP A 142 13.63 -12.46 2.82
C ASP A 142 13.93 -11.31 1.86
N ALA A 143 14.34 -10.17 2.43
CA ALA A 143 14.54 -8.93 1.70
C ALA A 143 15.71 -9.10 0.72
N GLY A 144 15.39 -9.69 -0.41
CA GLY A 144 16.15 -9.48 -1.63
C GLY A 144 15.96 -8.02 -2.07
N ASP A 145 16.53 -7.65 -3.19
CA ASP A 145 16.56 -6.29 -3.75
C ASP A 145 15.17 -5.58 -3.95
N ASN A 146 14.10 -6.01 -3.28
CA ASN A 146 12.72 -5.56 -3.39
C ASN A 146 12.21 -4.81 -2.15
N SER A 147 13.08 -4.16 -1.38
CA SER A 147 12.64 -3.35 -0.26
C SER A 147 11.84 -2.12 -0.73
N THR A 148 10.68 -1.94 -0.15
CA THR A 148 9.91 -0.70 -0.29
C THR A 148 10.57 0.36 0.59
N SER A 149 10.67 1.59 0.11
CA SER A 149 11.18 2.72 0.90
C SER A 149 10.30 3.94 0.71
N LEU A 150 10.09 4.71 1.78
CA LEU A 150 9.40 5.98 1.77
C LEU A 150 10.26 7.02 2.48
N THR A 151 10.71 8.03 1.75
CA THR A 151 11.59 9.07 2.26
C THR A 151 11.07 10.44 1.86
N PHE A 152 10.99 11.34 2.83
CA PHE A 152 10.67 12.76 2.62
C PHE A 152 11.95 13.56 2.66
N THR A 153 12.21 14.31 1.61
CA THR A 153 13.44 15.09 1.48
C THR A 153 13.10 16.57 1.34
N GLU A 154 13.69 17.40 2.23
CA GLU A 154 13.55 18.84 2.15
C GLU A 154 14.17 19.36 0.85
N GLN A 155 13.38 20.12 0.09
CA GLN A 155 13.86 20.82 -1.10
C GLN A 155 14.21 22.25 -0.74
N ASN A 156 15.37 22.72 -1.18
CA ASN A 156 15.86 24.09 -0.95
C ASN A 156 16.09 24.44 0.53
N PRO A 157 16.92 23.70 1.26
CA PRO A 157 17.33 24.08 2.60
C PRO A 157 17.95 25.48 2.60
N GLY A 158 17.80 26.21 3.71
CA GLY A 158 18.34 27.55 3.84
C GLY A 158 19.87 27.59 3.65
N ALA A 159 20.39 28.76 3.30
CA ALA A 159 21.83 28.93 3.14
C ALA A 159 22.59 28.51 4.44
N ASN A 160 23.50 27.56 4.33
CA ASN A 160 24.23 26.91 5.42
C ASN A 160 23.37 25.99 6.33
N GLN A 161 22.24 25.51 5.85
CA GLN A 161 21.51 24.41 6.48
C GLN A 161 21.74 23.12 5.68
N GLU A 162 21.87 22.02 6.39
CA GLU A 162 21.85 20.68 5.77
C GLU A 162 20.41 20.34 5.37
N GLU A 163 20.25 19.58 4.32
CA GLU A 163 18.98 19.04 3.86
C GLU A 163 18.40 18.13 4.95
N THR A 164 17.13 18.32 5.25
CA THR A 164 16.40 17.42 6.16
C THR A 164 15.86 16.25 5.37
N VAL A 165 16.19 15.05 5.82
CA VAL A 165 15.67 13.79 5.26
C VAL A 165 14.98 13.04 6.38
N LEU A 166 13.73 12.62 6.14
CA LEU A 166 12.96 11.78 7.04
C LEU A 166 12.63 10.48 6.32
N SER A 167 13.15 9.38 6.84
CA SER A 167 12.83 8.02 6.36
C SER A 167 11.81 7.40 7.32
N ILE A 168 10.64 7.06 6.79
CA ILE A 168 9.62 6.37 7.57
C ILE A 168 10.10 4.94 7.81
N GLY A 169 9.97 4.49 9.05
CA GLY A 169 10.46 3.19 9.48
C GLY A 169 11.86 3.22 10.12
N GLU A 170 12.76 4.10 9.68
CA GLU A 170 14.08 4.28 10.29
C GLU A 170 14.09 5.44 11.29
N ASP A 171 13.58 6.61 10.89
CA ASP A 171 13.64 7.86 11.67
C ASP A 171 12.33 8.17 12.38
N ALA A 172 11.20 7.67 11.87
CA ALA A 172 9.88 7.94 12.41
C ALA A 172 9.03 6.67 12.45
N ASP A 173 8.24 6.57 13.50
CA ASP A 173 7.21 5.57 13.68
C ASP A 173 6.00 5.96 12.83
N ALA A 174 5.64 5.14 11.85
CA ALA A 174 4.59 5.44 10.89
C ALA A 174 3.23 5.63 11.57
N GLY A 175 2.90 4.80 12.56
CA GLY A 175 1.64 4.90 13.31
C GLY A 175 1.45 6.19 14.09
N ASN A 176 2.53 6.99 14.28
CA ASN A 176 2.48 8.29 14.97
C ASN A 176 2.54 9.49 14.01
N VAL A 177 2.87 9.28 12.75
CA VAL A 177 3.14 10.36 11.78
C VAL A 177 2.27 10.29 10.55
N ILE A 178 1.72 9.12 10.22
CA ILE A 178 0.98 8.89 8.98
C ILE A 178 -0.37 8.28 9.30
N ASP A 179 -1.42 8.86 8.73
CA ASP A 179 -2.70 8.18 8.56
C ASP A 179 -2.86 7.78 7.11
N ILE A 180 -3.43 6.60 6.88
CA ILE A 180 -3.60 6.04 5.55
C ILE A 180 -5.10 5.89 5.25
N VAL A 181 -5.50 6.31 4.06
CA VAL A 181 -6.80 5.99 3.46
C VAL A 181 -6.54 5.30 2.13
N TYR A 182 -7.21 4.20 1.88
CA TYR A 182 -7.05 3.41 0.66
C TYR A 182 -8.31 3.46 -0.21
N ASP A 183 -8.12 3.81 -1.47
CA ASP A 183 -9.14 3.74 -2.52
C ASP A 183 -8.89 2.48 -3.37
N ASP A 184 -9.66 1.43 -3.11
CA ASP A 184 -9.58 0.14 -3.78
C ASP A 184 -9.98 0.21 -5.27
N ALA A 185 -10.82 1.16 -5.63
CA ALA A 185 -11.28 1.33 -7.01
C ALA A 185 -10.19 1.86 -7.94
N ASN A 186 -9.26 2.65 -7.41
CA ASN A 186 -8.19 3.30 -8.16
C ASN A 186 -6.78 2.82 -7.77
N ASN A 187 -6.63 1.98 -6.75
CA ASN A 187 -5.37 1.61 -6.11
C ASN A 187 -4.59 2.84 -5.60
N ASP A 188 -5.30 3.82 -5.07
CA ASP A 188 -4.74 5.05 -4.54
C ASP A 188 -4.60 4.97 -3.02
N TYR A 189 -3.42 5.31 -2.52
CA TYR A 189 -3.11 5.45 -1.11
C TYR A 189 -2.94 6.92 -0.79
N TYR A 190 -3.74 7.43 0.13
CA TYR A 190 -3.64 8.81 0.63
C TYR A 190 -2.96 8.77 2.01
N LEU A 191 -1.72 9.23 2.07
CA LEU A 191 -0.93 9.31 3.29
C LEU A 191 -0.97 10.74 3.81
N PHE A 192 -1.63 10.95 4.94
CA PHE A 192 -1.71 12.24 5.64
C PHE A 192 -0.53 12.35 6.61
N VAL A 193 0.32 13.38 6.43
CA VAL A 193 1.58 13.60 7.17
C VAL A 193 1.60 14.98 7.80
#